data_ae0d35123944335e76d945b35f7eaf9a
#
_entry.id   ae0d35123944335e76d945b35f7eaf9a
#
_cell.length_a   1.000
_cell.length_b   1.000
_cell.length_c   1.000
_cell.angle_alpha   90.00
_cell.angle_beta   90.00
_cell.angle_gamma   90.00
#
_symmetry.space_group_name_H-M   'P 1'
#
loop_
_entity.id
_entity.type
_entity.pdbx_description
1 polymer ?
#
loop_
_entity_poly.entity_id
_entity_poly.type
_entity_poly.pdbx_seq_one_letter_code
_entity_poly.pdbx_strand_id
1 'polypeptide(L)'
;MISALAGCQQNRSSTLSPTVSNEAQLEQLSSVAAGARYLKNKCSRSDLPADETIDRAAWNVGKKRGWDNIDYATLSQRSTQMYQQLQQDSTPETTKCNQFNRQLAPFIASLRQQ
;
A
#
# COMPACT_ATOMS: atom_id res chain seq x y z
N MET A 1 4.64 -15.35 32.18
CA MET A 1 3.56 -14.50 31.70
C MET A 1 4.02 -13.07 31.53
N ILE A 2 4.59 -12.55 32.54
CA ILE A 2 5.02 -11.16 32.49
C ILE A 2 6.15 -10.94 31.50
N SER A 3 7.00 -11.93 31.36
CA SER A 3 8.10 -11.81 30.41
C SER A 3 7.62 -11.70 28.98
N ALA A 4 6.49 -12.34 28.68
CA ALA A 4 5.93 -12.21 27.32
C ALA A 4 5.53 -10.76 27.04
N LEU A 5 4.97 -10.11 28.03
CA LEU A 5 4.62 -8.71 27.89
C LEU A 5 5.86 -7.84 27.71
N ALA A 6 6.92 -8.19 28.42
CA ALA A 6 8.16 -7.46 28.25
C ALA A 6 8.68 -7.57 26.84
N GLY A 7 8.52 -8.74 26.22
CA GLY A 7 8.90 -8.90 24.83
C GLY A 7 8.13 -7.98 23.91
N CYS A 8 6.85 -7.86 24.15
CA CYS A 8 6.04 -6.96 23.33
C CYS A 8 6.50 -5.52 23.50
N GLN A 9 6.92 -5.18 24.70
CA GLN A 9 7.39 -3.84 24.96
C GLN A 9 8.70 -3.56 24.27
N GLN A 10 9.52 -4.57 24.10
CA GLN A 10 10.73 -4.39 23.34
C GLN A 10 10.42 -4.10 21.89
N ASN A 11 9.38 -4.71 21.36
CA ASN A 11 8.95 -4.35 20.04
C ASN A 11 8.59 -2.88 19.96
N ARG A 12 8.02 -2.35 21.02
CA ARG A 12 7.71 -0.95 21.05
C ARG A 12 8.95 -0.09 21.10
N SER A 13 10.02 -0.59 21.66
CA SER A 13 11.21 0.23 21.72
C SER A 13 11.73 0.56 20.34
N SER A 14 11.39 -0.24 19.36
CA SER A 14 11.76 0.09 17.99
C SER A 14 11.05 1.35 17.52
N THR A 15 9.96 1.73 18.17
CA THR A 15 9.30 2.98 17.84
C THR A 15 10.08 4.19 18.31
N LEU A 16 11.08 3.99 19.15
CA LEU A 16 11.96 5.09 19.49
C LEU A 16 12.73 5.56 18.27
N SER A 17 12.85 4.69 17.28
CA SER A 17 13.42 5.07 16.02
C SER A 17 12.24 5.27 15.08
N PRO A 18 11.76 6.49 14.92
CA PRO A 18 10.55 6.75 14.15
C PRO A 18 10.76 6.57 12.65
N THR A 19 11.99 6.41 12.23
CA THR A 19 12.29 6.33 10.81
C THR A 19 11.89 4.98 10.26
N VAL A 20 11.03 4.99 9.26
CA VAL A 20 10.67 3.80 8.51
C VAL A 20 11.74 3.60 7.44
N SER A 21 12.26 2.37 7.32
CA SER A 21 13.30 2.10 6.35
C SER A 21 12.78 2.33 4.92
N ASN A 22 13.71 2.61 3.99
CA ASN A 22 13.33 2.82 2.61
C ASN A 22 12.61 1.61 2.04
N GLU A 23 13.03 0.41 2.42
CA GLU A 23 12.36 -0.80 1.93
C GLU A 23 10.93 -0.89 2.44
N ALA A 24 10.72 -0.57 3.71
CA ALA A 24 9.36 -0.59 4.27
C ALA A 24 8.49 0.50 3.67
N GLN A 25 9.08 1.67 3.39
CA GLN A 25 8.37 2.74 2.72
C GLN A 25 7.90 2.30 1.34
N LEU A 26 8.80 1.69 0.59
CA LEU A 26 8.49 1.19 -0.75
C LEU A 26 7.39 0.13 -0.68
N GLU A 27 7.50 -0.77 0.29
CA GLU A 27 6.50 -1.82 0.48
C GLU A 27 5.11 -1.23 0.73
N GLN A 28 5.03 -0.26 1.62
CA GLN A 28 3.74 0.36 1.95
C GLN A 28 3.11 1.04 0.75
N LEU A 29 3.90 1.86 0.06
CA LEU A 29 3.38 2.61 -1.08
C LEU A 29 2.99 1.68 -2.22
N SER A 30 3.81 0.65 -2.46
CA SER A 30 3.52 -0.31 -3.52
C SER A 30 2.29 -1.14 -3.21
N SER A 31 2.08 -1.49 -1.94
CA SER A 31 0.90 -2.23 -1.53
C SER A 31 -0.38 -1.43 -1.77
N VAL A 32 -0.34 -0.14 -1.44
CA VAL A 32 -1.49 0.73 -1.66
C VAL A 32 -1.81 0.81 -3.16
N ALA A 33 -0.78 1.00 -3.97
CA ALA A 33 -0.97 1.09 -5.42
C ALA A 33 -1.48 -0.23 -5.99
N ALA A 34 -0.91 -1.34 -5.56
CA ALA A 34 -1.33 -2.66 -6.05
C ALA A 34 -2.77 -2.96 -5.67
N GLY A 35 -3.15 -2.63 -4.43
CA GLY A 35 -4.53 -2.83 -3.99
C GLY A 35 -5.51 -1.99 -4.78
N ALA A 36 -5.15 -0.76 -5.09
CA ALA A 36 -6.00 0.11 -5.90
C ALA A 36 -6.12 -0.40 -7.32
N ARG A 37 -5.03 -0.92 -7.91
CA ARG A 37 -5.10 -1.55 -9.23
C ARG A 37 -6.04 -2.75 -9.19
N TYR A 38 -5.98 -3.53 -8.10
CA TYR A 38 -6.87 -4.68 -7.96
C TYR A 38 -8.33 -4.25 -7.94
N LEU A 39 -8.64 -3.20 -7.17
CA LEU A 39 -9.99 -2.66 -7.12
C LEU A 39 -10.47 -2.25 -8.52
N LYS A 40 -9.61 -1.56 -9.25
CA LYS A 40 -9.97 -1.09 -10.57
C LYS A 40 -10.22 -2.25 -11.54
N ASN A 41 -9.31 -3.21 -11.56
CA ASN A 41 -9.32 -4.22 -12.62
C ASN A 41 -10.13 -5.46 -12.26
N LYS A 42 -10.28 -5.77 -10.99
CA LYS A 42 -10.95 -7.00 -10.54
C LYS A 42 -12.22 -6.75 -9.74
N CYS A 43 -12.45 -5.52 -9.32
CA CYS A 43 -13.59 -5.19 -8.48
C CYS A 43 -14.54 -4.21 -9.14
N SER A 44 -14.42 -4.06 -10.44
CA SER A 44 -15.32 -3.22 -11.25
C SER A 44 -15.32 -1.75 -10.82
N ARG A 45 -14.19 -1.27 -10.32
CA ARG A 45 -14.05 0.14 -9.95
C ARG A 45 -13.53 0.92 -11.14
N SER A 46 -14.33 1.01 -12.18
CA SER A 46 -13.94 1.73 -13.40
C SER A 46 -13.86 3.24 -13.18
N ASP A 47 -14.29 3.71 -12.02
CA ASP A 47 -14.14 5.11 -11.64
C ASP A 47 -12.69 5.45 -11.27
N LEU A 48 -11.83 4.45 -11.10
CA LEU A 48 -10.44 4.70 -10.75
C LEU A 48 -9.60 4.96 -11.99
N PRO A 49 -8.55 5.78 -11.85
CA PRO A 49 -7.75 6.16 -13.02
C PRO A 49 -6.80 5.06 -13.48
N ALA A 50 -6.04 5.34 -14.51
CA ALA A 50 -5.07 4.41 -15.06
C ALA A 50 -4.05 3.98 -14.01
N ASP A 51 -3.46 2.80 -14.21
CA ASP A 51 -2.47 2.26 -13.28
C ASP A 51 -1.32 3.24 -13.03
N GLU A 52 -0.88 3.93 -14.06
CA GLU A 52 0.21 4.88 -13.92
C GLU A 52 -0.19 6.02 -12.98
N THR A 53 -1.39 6.51 -13.10
CA THR A 53 -1.90 7.56 -12.23
C THR A 53 -2.00 7.08 -10.79
N ILE A 54 -2.42 5.83 -10.61
CA ILE A 54 -2.49 5.23 -9.28
C ILE A 54 -1.10 5.16 -8.64
N ASP A 55 -0.12 4.70 -9.40
CA ASP A 55 1.25 4.60 -8.91
C ASP A 55 1.80 5.98 -8.54
N ARG A 56 1.54 6.96 -9.38
CA ARG A 56 2.03 8.32 -9.13
C ARG A 56 1.39 8.92 -7.89
N ALA A 57 0.11 8.64 -7.68
CA ALA A 57 -0.58 9.12 -6.49
C ALA A 57 0.01 8.48 -5.22
N ALA A 58 0.32 7.19 -5.27
CA ALA A 58 0.97 6.52 -4.14
C ALA A 58 2.35 7.14 -3.89
N TRP A 59 3.11 7.39 -4.94
CA TRP A 59 4.42 8.02 -4.83
C TRP A 59 4.29 9.40 -4.18
N ASN A 60 3.27 10.17 -4.58
CA ASN A 60 3.05 11.50 -4.00
C ASN A 60 2.69 11.43 -2.52
N VAL A 61 1.98 10.39 -2.09
CA VAL A 61 1.72 10.18 -0.66
C VAL A 61 3.04 10.07 0.09
N GLY A 62 3.98 9.30 -0.47
CA GLY A 62 5.29 9.18 0.15
C GLY A 62 6.02 10.51 0.22
N LYS A 63 5.96 11.29 -0.84
CA LYS A 63 6.61 12.61 -0.86
C LYS A 63 6.03 13.49 0.24
N LYS A 64 4.73 13.48 0.42
CA LYS A 64 4.10 14.29 1.45
C LYS A 64 4.50 13.86 2.85
N ARG A 65 4.89 12.59 3.03
CA ARG A 65 5.37 12.10 4.32
C ARG A 65 6.86 12.36 4.52
N GLY A 66 7.51 12.98 3.53
CA GLY A 66 8.95 13.20 3.61
C GLY A 66 9.77 12.00 3.15
N TRP A 67 9.15 11.03 2.53
CA TRP A 67 9.86 9.85 2.03
C TRP A 67 10.41 10.16 0.64
N ASP A 68 11.55 10.83 0.60
CA ASP A 68 12.08 11.39 -0.64
C ASP A 68 12.99 10.45 -1.40
N ASN A 69 13.32 9.30 -0.82
CA ASN A 69 14.28 8.39 -1.43
C ASN A 69 13.62 7.27 -2.22
N ILE A 70 12.32 7.35 -2.46
CA ILE A 70 11.60 6.32 -3.21
C ILE A 70 11.64 6.68 -4.68
N ASP A 71 12.27 5.83 -5.47
CA ASP A 71 12.32 6.00 -6.91
C ASP A 71 10.97 5.59 -7.52
N TYR A 72 10.43 6.46 -8.36
CA TYR A 72 9.10 6.20 -8.93
C TYR A 72 9.09 4.92 -9.76
N ALA A 73 10.11 4.71 -10.59
CA ALA A 73 10.16 3.52 -11.44
C ALA A 73 10.18 2.25 -10.60
N THR A 74 10.93 2.26 -9.51
CA THR A 74 10.99 1.12 -8.59
C THR A 74 9.64 0.87 -7.95
N LEU A 75 8.95 1.92 -7.55
CA LEU A 75 7.62 1.80 -6.95
C LEU A 75 6.64 1.19 -7.95
N SER A 76 6.66 1.69 -9.17
CA SER A 76 5.75 1.19 -10.20
C SER A 76 6.00 -0.28 -10.49
N GLN A 77 7.26 -0.67 -10.55
CA GLN A 77 7.64 -2.06 -10.78
C GLN A 77 7.18 -2.96 -9.64
N ARG A 78 7.41 -2.53 -8.40
CA ARG A 78 7.00 -3.30 -7.23
C ARG A 78 5.48 -3.41 -7.16
N SER A 79 4.79 -2.34 -7.50
CA SER A 79 3.33 -2.31 -7.53
C SER A 79 2.80 -3.35 -8.53
N THR A 80 3.42 -3.44 -9.71
CA THR A 80 3.05 -4.43 -10.70
C THR A 80 3.24 -5.84 -10.18
N GLN A 81 4.38 -6.10 -9.53
CA GLN A 81 4.66 -7.42 -8.97
C GLN A 81 3.64 -7.79 -7.89
N MET A 82 3.33 -6.85 -7.02
CA MET A 82 2.37 -7.10 -5.95
C MET A 82 0.97 -7.30 -6.49
N TYR A 83 0.61 -6.58 -7.53
CA TYR A 83 -0.69 -6.77 -8.17
C TYR A 83 -0.81 -8.20 -8.71
N GLN A 84 0.24 -8.69 -9.35
CA GLN A 84 0.24 -10.06 -9.84
C GLN A 84 0.09 -11.07 -8.70
N GLN A 85 0.75 -10.82 -7.58
CA GLN A 85 0.63 -11.67 -6.41
C GLN A 85 -0.78 -11.65 -5.85
N LEU A 86 -1.42 -10.49 -5.86
CA LEU A 86 -2.80 -10.39 -5.39
C LEU A 86 -3.74 -11.21 -6.26
N GLN A 87 -3.50 -11.24 -7.57
CA GLN A 87 -4.32 -12.04 -8.46
C GLN A 87 -4.16 -13.53 -8.21
N GLN A 88 -2.97 -13.95 -7.80
CA GLN A 88 -2.67 -15.36 -7.55
C GLN A 88 -3.05 -15.80 -6.15
N ASP A 89 -3.31 -14.86 -5.26
CA ASP A 89 -3.70 -15.17 -3.90
C ASP A 89 -5.06 -15.87 -3.89
N SER A 90 -5.17 -16.96 -3.13
CA SER A 90 -6.34 -17.83 -3.15
C SER A 90 -7.54 -17.27 -2.40
N THR A 91 -7.38 -16.17 -1.69
CA THR A 91 -8.51 -15.54 -1.02
C THR A 91 -9.58 -15.21 -2.04
N PRO A 92 -10.87 -15.48 -1.75
CA PRO A 92 -11.93 -15.17 -2.71
C PRO A 92 -11.92 -13.71 -3.15
N GLU A 93 -12.20 -13.51 -4.42
CA GLU A 93 -12.16 -12.16 -5.01
C GLU A 93 -13.08 -11.20 -4.26
N THR A 94 -14.28 -11.65 -3.91
CA THR A 94 -15.22 -10.83 -3.17
C THR A 94 -14.62 -10.33 -1.87
N THR A 95 -13.92 -11.21 -1.17
CA THR A 95 -13.29 -10.86 0.11
C THR A 95 -12.20 -9.81 -0.13
N LYS A 96 -11.36 -10.03 -1.15
CA LYS A 96 -10.30 -9.07 -1.46
C LYS A 96 -10.88 -7.72 -1.81
N CYS A 97 -11.92 -7.71 -2.62
CA CYS A 97 -12.55 -6.44 -3.01
C CYS A 97 -13.11 -5.69 -1.80
N ASN A 98 -13.78 -6.41 -0.91
CA ASN A 98 -14.34 -5.78 0.29
C ASN A 98 -13.25 -5.23 1.20
N GLN A 99 -12.18 -5.99 1.38
CA GLN A 99 -11.08 -5.54 2.23
C GLN A 99 -10.41 -4.31 1.66
N PHE A 100 -10.09 -4.33 0.38
CA PHE A 100 -9.41 -3.19 -0.23
C PHE A 100 -10.30 -1.96 -0.29
N ASN A 101 -11.60 -2.13 -0.51
CA ASN A 101 -12.51 -0.99 -0.49
C ASN A 101 -12.50 -0.29 0.86
N ARG A 102 -12.41 -1.07 1.94
CA ARG A 102 -12.36 -0.48 3.28
C ARG A 102 -10.99 0.10 3.61
N GLN A 103 -9.94 -0.67 3.34
CA GLN A 103 -8.59 -0.29 3.76
C GLN A 103 -8.06 0.89 2.97
N LEU A 104 -8.43 0.99 1.71
CA LEU A 104 -7.88 2.00 0.83
C LEU A 104 -8.82 3.18 0.61
N ALA A 105 -9.91 3.26 1.37
CA ALA A 105 -10.89 4.33 1.17
C ALA A 105 -10.27 5.73 1.16
N PRO A 106 -9.38 6.09 2.10
CA PRO A 106 -8.78 7.42 2.07
C PRO A 106 -7.94 7.66 0.82
N PHE A 107 -7.19 6.65 0.40
CA PHE A 107 -6.37 6.77 -0.79
C PHE A 107 -7.24 6.93 -2.03
N ILE A 108 -8.32 6.14 -2.10
CA ILE A 108 -9.25 6.20 -3.22
C ILE A 108 -9.88 7.59 -3.31
N ALA A 109 -10.26 8.15 -2.17
CA ALA A 109 -10.82 9.50 -2.15
C ALA A 109 -9.84 10.51 -2.74
N SER A 110 -8.55 10.37 -2.42
CA SER A 110 -7.55 11.29 -2.97
C SER A 110 -7.34 11.07 -4.47
N LEU A 111 -7.50 9.84 -4.95
CA LEU A 111 -7.38 9.55 -6.37
C LEU A 111 -8.44 10.29 -7.20
N ARG A 112 -9.61 10.44 -6.63
CA ARG A 112 -10.71 11.08 -7.35
C ARG A 112 -10.50 12.58 -7.52
N GLN A 113 -9.54 13.12 -6.81
CA GLN A 113 -9.22 14.55 -6.90
C GLN A 113 -8.02 14.82 -7.80
N GLN A 114 -7.46 13.81 -8.39
CA GLN A 114 -6.30 13.98 -9.29
C GLN A 114 -6.68 14.69 -10.57
#